data_4d3bd916bf89fbc2384156b0a31dcbcf
#
_entry.id   4d3bd916bf89fbc2384156b0a31dcbcf
#
_cell.length_a   1.000
_cell.length_b   1.000
_cell.length_c   1.000
_cell.angle_alpha   90.00
_cell.angle_beta   90.00
_cell.angle_gamma   90.00
#
_symmetry.space_group_name_H-M   'P 1'
#
loop_
_entity.id
_entity.type
_entity.pdbx_description
1 polymer ?
#
loop_
_entity_poly.entity_id
_entity_poly.type
_entity_poly.pdbx_seq_one_letter_code
_entity_poly.pdbx_strand_id
1 'polypeptide(L)'
;MVTCVVLIGTKTFVSFCTYRQNQSAMNKLQSGVRTGRPITRNRTQVLETALNAYWQNDRAGVSVNAVCVLAGISKPSLYREFGSEDGLTAAVLERYRQTVLVPLEALLLGPQTYKSKLDALINFASDDKQMETGCLFVKMRATRSRFGPQTQALLAATEAHLQANYVRLFNDAASRGEWRGGIETGLAAYYLQEQLGLAVSQRAAGKPQDAVRSFFTLAVSVLR
;
A
#
# COMPACT_ATOMS: atom_id res chain seq x y z
N MET A 1 21.11 6.53 3.51
CA MET A 1 20.49 7.66 4.23
C MET A 1 20.91 8.94 3.53
N VAL A 2 20.12 9.43 2.62
CA VAL A 2 20.31 10.79 2.05
C VAL A 2 18.93 11.38 1.90
N THR A 3 18.63 12.32 2.79
CA THR A 3 17.42 13.13 2.76
C THR A 3 17.69 14.30 1.82
N CYS A 4 17.05 14.33 0.67
CA CYS A 4 17.08 15.49 -0.21
C CYS A 4 15.79 16.30 0.02
N VAL A 5 15.89 17.38 0.79
CA VAL A 5 14.83 18.39 0.93
C VAL A 5 15.10 19.46 -0.09
N VAL A 6 14.24 19.58 -1.09
CA VAL A 6 14.25 20.74 -2.01
C VAL A 6 13.10 21.67 -1.63
N LEU A 7 13.42 22.81 -1.06
CA LEU A 7 12.50 23.91 -0.80
C LEU A 7 12.37 24.77 -2.07
N ILE A 8 11.23 24.73 -2.71
CA ILE A 8 10.86 25.75 -3.72
C ILE A 8 9.42 26.20 -3.45
N GLY A 9 9.29 27.43 -2.93
CA GLY A 9 8.10 28.31 -3.00
C GLY A 9 6.75 27.73 -2.56
N THR A 10 6.32 28.07 -1.35
CA THR A 10 4.92 28.19 -0.81
C THR A 10 3.84 27.16 -1.16
N LYS A 11 4.16 26.00 -1.69
CA LYS A 11 3.25 24.84 -1.76
C LYS A 11 4.02 23.60 -1.38
N THR A 12 3.76 23.08 -0.19
CA THR A 12 4.34 21.82 0.28
C THR A 12 3.75 20.67 -0.52
N PHE A 13 4.38 20.33 -1.63
CA PHE A 13 4.10 19.09 -2.34
C PHE A 13 4.94 17.99 -1.68
N VAL A 14 4.32 17.05 -0.99
CA VAL A 14 4.97 15.80 -0.61
C VAL A 14 5.05 14.96 -1.89
N SER A 15 6.17 15.11 -2.62
CA SER A 15 6.46 14.24 -3.76
C SER A 15 6.85 12.87 -3.20
N PHE A 16 5.97 11.89 -3.33
CA PHE A 16 6.34 10.49 -3.11
C PHE A 16 7.45 10.15 -4.11
N CYS A 17 8.57 9.69 -3.59
CA CYS A 17 9.77 9.36 -4.34
C CYS A 17 9.42 8.40 -5.48
N THR A 18 9.49 8.85 -6.73
CA THR A 18 9.26 8.04 -7.91
C THR A 18 10.36 6.98 -8.00
N TYR A 19 10.00 5.74 -7.76
CA TYR A 19 10.85 4.59 -8.06
C TYR A 19 10.92 4.43 -9.58
N ARG A 20 11.95 5.01 -10.18
CA ARG A 20 12.22 4.94 -11.62
C ARG A 20 12.66 3.51 -11.96
N GLN A 21 11.82 2.78 -12.67
CA GLN A 21 12.16 1.51 -13.28
C GLN A 21 13.32 1.70 -14.26
N ASN A 22 14.43 1.01 -13.99
CA ASN A 22 15.56 0.95 -14.89
C ASN A 22 15.32 -0.17 -15.91
N GLN A 23 14.70 0.15 -17.05
CA GLN A 23 14.42 -0.80 -18.15
C GLN A 23 15.61 -1.04 -19.09
N SER A 24 16.81 -0.53 -18.81
CA SER A 24 17.94 -0.65 -19.72
C SER A 24 18.87 -1.84 -19.52
N ALA A 25 18.52 -2.84 -18.70
CA ALA A 25 19.38 -4.00 -18.41
C ALA A 25 18.97 -5.30 -19.15
N MET A 26 18.04 -5.26 -20.10
CA MET A 26 17.55 -6.50 -20.75
C MET A 26 18.19 -6.85 -22.09
N ASN A 27 19.26 -6.21 -22.51
CA ASN A 27 19.87 -6.51 -23.81
C ASN A 27 21.39 -6.69 -23.73
N LYS A 28 21.88 -7.67 -22.95
CA LYS A 28 23.22 -8.29 -23.16
C LYS A 28 23.37 -9.53 -22.29
N LEU A 29 23.01 -10.69 -22.77
CA LEU A 29 23.51 -11.99 -22.28
C LEU A 29 23.16 -13.09 -23.30
N GLN A 30 23.84 -13.09 -24.45
CA GLN A 30 24.15 -14.32 -25.15
C GLN A 30 25.69 -14.45 -25.08
N SER A 31 26.15 -15.38 -24.29
CA SER A 31 27.33 -16.23 -24.44
C SER A 31 27.96 -16.56 -23.07
N GLY A 32 28.13 -17.83 -22.81
CA GLY A 32 28.99 -18.33 -21.75
C GLY A 32 28.29 -19.07 -20.63
N VAL A 33 28.06 -20.39 -20.83
CA VAL A 33 27.77 -21.32 -19.72
C VAL A 33 28.98 -21.32 -18.77
N ARG A 34 28.89 -20.54 -17.70
CA ARG A 34 29.70 -20.70 -16.49
C ARG A 34 28.81 -21.27 -15.42
N THR A 35 29.07 -22.53 -15.02
CA THR A 35 28.59 -23.13 -13.77
C THR A 35 29.11 -22.30 -12.59
N GLY A 36 28.52 -21.15 -12.36
CA GLY A 36 28.80 -20.27 -11.22
C GLY A 36 27.87 -20.64 -10.07
N ARG A 37 28.48 -20.66 -8.86
CA ARG A 37 27.82 -20.72 -7.55
C ARG A 37 26.43 -20.07 -7.60
N PRO A 38 25.36 -20.70 -7.10
CA PRO A 38 24.02 -20.11 -7.12
C PRO A 38 24.06 -18.70 -6.55
N ILE A 39 23.64 -17.71 -7.34
CA ILE A 39 23.51 -16.32 -6.88
C ILE A 39 22.49 -16.36 -5.76
N THR A 40 22.93 -16.27 -4.51
CA THR A 40 22.06 -16.14 -3.35
C THR A 40 21.40 -14.78 -3.50
N ARG A 41 20.26 -14.73 -4.17
CA ARG A 41 19.49 -13.48 -4.26
C ARG A 41 19.07 -13.10 -2.86
N ASN A 42 19.36 -11.86 -2.50
CA ASN A 42 19.06 -11.32 -1.18
C ASN A 42 17.52 -11.46 -0.91
N ARG A 43 17.16 -11.91 0.27
CA ARG A 43 15.79 -12.03 0.76
C ARG A 43 14.92 -10.80 0.39
N THR A 44 15.52 -9.60 0.48
CA THR A 44 14.88 -8.35 0.10
C THR A 44 14.45 -8.32 -1.38
N GLN A 45 15.30 -8.77 -2.30
CA GLN A 45 14.96 -8.79 -3.74
C GLN A 45 13.81 -9.75 -4.05
N VAL A 46 13.77 -10.91 -3.38
CA VAL A 46 12.67 -11.87 -3.51
C VAL A 46 11.38 -11.25 -2.99
N LEU A 47 11.45 -10.56 -1.85
CA LEU A 47 10.30 -9.90 -1.23
C LEU A 47 9.74 -8.78 -2.13
N GLU A 48 10.60 -7.93 -2.70
CA GLU A 48 10.18 -6.87 -3.63
C GLU A 48 9.57 -7.44 -4.91
N THR A 49 10.14 -8.53 -5.43
CA THR A 49 9.58 -9.24 -6.60
C THR A 49 8.18 -9.78 -6.30
N ALA A 50 8.01 -10.42 -5.13
CA ALA A 50 6.73 -10.95 -4.70
C ALA A 50 5.70 -9.82 -4.44
N LEU A 51 6.13 -8.73 -3.80
CA LEU A 51 5.28 -7.55 -3.57
C LEU A 51 4.73 -6.99 -4.89
N ASN A 52 5.62 -6.75 -5.86
CA ASN A 52 5.21 -6.23 -7.16
C ASN A 52 4.25 -7.19 -7.88
N ALA A 53 4.54 -8.50 -7.87
CA ALA A 53 3.70 -9.51 -8.49
C ALA A 53 2.30 -9.56 -7.87
N TYR A 54 2.21 -9.55 -6.53
CA TYR A 54 0.93 -9.60 -5.79
C TYR A 54 0.12 -8.32 -5.94
N TRP A 55 0.79 -7.18 -5.98
CA TRP A 55 0.13 -5.89 -6.11
C TRP A 55 -0.48 -5.70 -7.50
N GLN A 56 0.28 -6.05 -8.55
CA GLN A 56 -0.15 -5.88 -9.95
C GLN A 56 -1.22 -6.89 -10.38
N ASN A 57 -1.08 -8.17 -9.98
CA ASN A 57 -1.88 -9.26 -10.55
C ASN A 57 -2.95 -9.81 -9.59
N ASP A 58 -3.16 -9.18 -8.43
CA ASP A 58 -3.88 -9.77 -7.30
C ASP A 58 -3.18 -11.04 -6.76
N ARG A 59 -3.08 -11.17 -5.43
CA ARG A 59 -2.43 -12.33 -4.80
C ARG A 59 -3.08 -13.66 -5.19
N ALA A 60 -4.39 -13.67 -5.40
CA ALA A 60 -5.12 -14.89 -5.78
C ALA A 60 -4.69 -15.46 -7.14
N GLY A 61 -4.14 -14.63 -8.04
CA GLY A 61 -3.64 -15.03 -9.35
C GLY A 61 -2.16 -15.39 -9.40
N VAL A 62 -1.39 -15.17 -8.32
CA VAL A 62 0.08 -15.38 -8.32
C VAL A 62 0.47 -16.56 -7.45
N SER A 63 0.90 -17.66 -8.08
CA SER A 63 1.42 -18.83 -7.37
C SER A 63 2.83 -18.63 -6.83
N VAL A 64 3.21 -19.41 -5.81
CA VAL A 64 4.61 -19.47 -5.32
C VAL A 64 5.58 -19.83 -6.44
N ASN A 65 5.18 -20.72 -7.35
CA ASN A 65 6.03 -21.06 -8.50
C ASN A 65 6.28 -19.85 -9.40
N ALA A 66 5.28 -19.02 -9.65
CA ALA A 66 5.44 -17.79 -10.42
C ALA A 66 6.42 -16.83 -9.72
N VAL A 67 6.31 -16.66 -8.40
CA VAL A 67 7.28 -15.86 -7.62
C VAL A 67 8.69 -16.44 -7.72
N CYS A 68 8.85 -17.76 -7.63
CA CYS A 68 10.16 -18.42 -7.78
C CYS A 68 10.78 -18.13 -9.14
N VAL A 69 10.00 -18.24 -10.23
CA VAL A 69 10.45 -17.95 -11.59
C VAL A 69 10.85 -16.47 -11.72
N LEU A 70 9.99 -15.55 -11.30
CA LEU A 70 10.26 -14.11 -11.37
C LEU A 70 11.48 -13.69 -10.54
N ALA A 71 11.62 -14.27 -9.35
CA ALA A 71 12.75 -14.01 -8.46
C ALA A 71 14.01 -14.81 -8.82
N GLY A 72 13.93 -15.81 -9.71
CA GLY A 72 15.04 -16.68 -10.11
C GLY A 72 15.63 -17.47 -8.94
N ILE A 73 14.77 -18.01 -8.08
CA ILE A 73 15.14 -18.86 -6.94
C ILE A 73 14.37 -20.18 -6.98
N SER A 74 14.90 -21.19 -6.29
CA SER A 74 14.20 -22.46 -6.14
C SER A 74 13.15 -22.38 -5.02
N LYS A 75 12.09 -23.18 -5.12
CA LYS A 75 11.04 -23.30 -4.09
C LYS A 75 11.60 -23.69 -2.70
N PRO A 76 12.57 -24.64 -2.58
CA PRO A 76 13.22 -24.90 -1.30
C PRO A 76 13.97 -23.69 -0.72
N SER A 77 14.61 -22.87 -1.59
CA SER A 77 15.25 -21.63 -1.13
C SER A 77 14.24 -20.61 -0.63
N LEU A 78 13.11 -20.47 -1.32
CA LEU A 78 12.03 -19.58 -0.88
C LEU A 78 11.47 -20.00 0.50
N TYR A 79 11.21 -21.28 0.69
CA TYR A 79 10.68 -21.79 1.97
C TYR A 79 11.71 -21.70 3.11
N ARG A 80 13.01 -21.81 2.82
CA ARG A 80 14.04 -21.56 3.83
C ARG A 80 14.04 -20.11 4.32
N GLU A 81 13.74 -19.13 3.43
CA GLU A 81 13.71 -17.70 3.77
C GLU A 81 12.41 -17.24 4.44
N PHE A 82 11.28 -17.82 4.04
CA PHE A 82 9.94 -17.36 4.45
C PHE A 82 9.15 -18.42 5.24
N GLY A 83 9.69 -19.61 5.40
CA GLY A 83 9.06 -20.72 6.13
C GLY A 83 7.98 -21.43 5.31
N SER A 84 7.03 -20.69 4.80
CA SER A 84 5.87 -21.20 4.07
C SER A 84 5.36 -20.23 3.01
N GLU A 85 4.37 -20.63 2.24
CA GLU A 85 3.62 -19.72 1.35
C GLU A 85 2.90 -18.62 2.14
N ASP A 86 2.31 -18.97 3.27
CA ASP A 86 1.68 -18.00 4.16
C ASP A 86 2.69 -17.05 4.78
N GLY A 87 3.87 -17.54 5.16
CA GLY A 87 4.98 -16.70 5.64
C GLY A 87 5.48 -15.70 4.59
N LEU A 88 5.58 -16.13 3.31
CA LEU A 88 5.89 -15.20 2.22
C LEU A 88 4.77 -14.14 2.07
N THR A 89 3.51 -14.57 2.08
CA THR A 89 2.38 -13.67 1.89
C THR A 89 2.28 -12.66 3.05
N ALA A 90 2.49 -13.09 4.28
CA ALA A 90 2.56 -12.21 5.44
C ALA A 90 3.74 -11.22 5.33
N ALA A 91 4.92 -11.67 4.89
CA ALA A 91 6.06 -10.79 4.68
C ALA A 91 5.81 -9.73 3.58
N VAL A 92 5.11 -10.10 2.51
CA VAL A 92 4.68 -9.16 1.45
C VAL A 92 3.72 -8.12 2.01
N LEU A 93 2.71 -8.53 2.79
CA LEU A 93 1.77 -7.60 3.42
C LEU A 93 2.50 -6.64 4.39
N GLU A 94 3.42 -7.15 5.19
CA GLU A 94 4.21 -6.31 6.11
C GLU A 94 5.08 -5.31 5.33
N ARG A 95 5.68 -5.72 4.23
CA ARG A 95 6.46 -4.82 3.36
C ARG A 95 5.57 -3.73 2.76
N TYR A 96 4.38 -4.10 2.25
CA TYR A 96 3.38 -3.15 1.77
C TYR A 96 2.97 -2.16 2.86
N ARG A 97 2.71 -2.66 4.07
CA ARG A 97 2.38 -1.82 5.22
C ARG A 97 3.46 -0.76 5.47
N GLN A 98 4.72 -1.16 5.50
CA GLN A 98 5.85 -0.26 5.74
C GLN A 98 6.06 0.78 4.63
N THR A 99 5.81 0.42 3.37
CA THR A 99 6.11 1.29 2.22
C THR A 99 4.95 2.16 1.78
N VAL A 100 3.72 1.77 2.09
CA VAL A 100 2.50 2.48 1.63
C VAL A 100 1.65 2.95 2.81
N LEU A 101 1.31 2.06 3.76
CA LEU A 101 0.37 2.42 4.82
C LEU A 101 1.01 3.31 5.89
N VAL A 102 2.24 3.02 6.33
CA VAL A 102 2.94 3.84 7.33
C VAL A 102 3.15 5.29 6.86
N PRO A 103 3.58 5.58 5.61
CA PRO A 103 3.59 6.95 5.10
C PRO A 103 2.21 7.63 5.09
N LEU A 104 1.15 6.90 4.75
CA LEU A 104 -0.22 7.41 4.81
C LEU A 104 -0.64 7.73 6.25
N GLU A 105 -0.34 6.85 7.19
CA GLU A 105 -0.60 7.08 8.63
C GLU A 105 0.16 8.30 9.16
N ALA A 106 1.43 8.46 8.79
CA ALA A 106 2.22 9.64 9.17
C ALA A 106 1.61 10.95 8.68
N LEU A 107 1.00 10.95 7.49
CA LEU A 107 0.25 12.09 6.96
C LEU A 107 -1.02 12.35 7.80
N LEU A 108 -1.78 11.31 8.14
CA LEU A 108 -3.02 11.44 8.92
C LEU A 108 -2.76 11.95 10.35
N LEU A 109 -1.66 11.50 10.96
CA LEU A 109 -1.28 11.86 12.33
C LEU A 109 -0.34 13.09 12.40
N GLY A 110 0.01 13.68 11.26
CA GLY A 110 0.88 14.85 11.15
C GLY A 110 0.21 16.15 11.64
N PRO A 111 0.94 17.27 11.61
CA PRO A 111 0.48 18.55 12.16
C PRO A 111 -0.49 19.32 11.26
N GLN A 112 -0.77 18.83 10.06
CA GLN A 112 -1.63 19.49 9.08
C GLN A 112 -3.06 19.65 9.60
N THR A 113 -3.80 20.60 9.02
CA THR A 113 -5.23 20.78 9.33
C THR A 113 -6.03 19.56 8.90
N TYR A 114 -7.16 19.33 9.57
CA TYR A 114 -8.08 18.24 9.24
C TYR A 114 -8.53 18.28 7.76
N LYS A 115 -8.86 19.50 7.27
CA LYS A 115 -9.19 19.69 5.85
C LYS A 115 -8.06 19.23 4.93
N SER A 116 -6.82 19.64 5.21
CA SER A 116 -5.66 19.24 4.38
C SER A 116 -5.42 17.73 4.40
N LYS A 117 -5.68 17.06 5.53
CA LYS A 117 -5.60 15.60 5.64
C LYS A 117 -6.64 14.89 4.79
N LEU A 118 -7.90 15.37 4.79
CA LEU A 118 -8.93 14.84 3.90
C LEU A 118 -8.60 15.08 2.42
N ASP A 119 -8.11 16.26 2.06
CA ASP A 119 -7.71 16.57 0.70
C ASP A 119 -6.52 15.68 0.25
N ALA A 120 -5.60 15.36 1.16
CA ALA A 120 -4.51 14.42 0.89
C ALA A 120 -5.00 12.98 0.68
N LEU A 121 -6.00 12.51 1.42
CA LEU A 121 -6.63 11.21 1.17
C LEU A 121 -7.33 11.16 -0.20
N ILE A 122 -7.99 12.25 -0.61
CA ILE A 122 -8.59 12.34 -1.94
C ILE A 122 -7.51 12.23 -3.00
N ASN A 123 -6.39 12.96 -2.87
CA ASN A 123 -5.27 12.88 -3.80
C ASN A 123 -4.64 11.48 -3.82
N PHE A 124 -4.47 10.85 -2.66
CA PHE A 124 -3.97 9.48 -2.58
C PHE A 124 -4.85 8.51 -3.36
N ALA A 125 -6.17 8.57 -3.19
CA ALA A 125 -7.09 7.66 -3.87
C ALA A 125 -7.19 7.92 -5.37
N SER A 126 -7.15 9.19 -5.80
CA SER A 126 -7.41 9.57 -7.19
C SER A 126 -6.15 9.75 -8.04
N ASP A 127 -5.11 10.40 -7.50
CA ASP A 127 -3.98 10.89 -8.31
C ASP A 127 -2.72 10.06 -8.15
N ASP A 128 -2.58 9.32 -7.04
CA ASP A 128 -1.38 8.51 -6.83
C ASP A 128 -1.32 7.36 -7.86
N LYS A 129 -0.25 7.37 -8.66
CA LYS A 129 -0.01 6.34 -9.68
C LYS A 129 0.08 4.93 -9.08
N GLN A 130 0.54 4.81 -7.84
CA GLN A 130 0.60 3.52 -7.17
C GLN A 130 -0.80 2.92 -6.94
N MET A 131 -1.83 3.76 -6.86
CA MET A 131 -3.22 3.35 -6.67
C MET A 131 -3.92 2.98 -8.00
N GLU A 132 -3.28 3.10 -9.15
CA GLU A 132 -3.82 2.62 -10.44
C GLU A 132 -4.11 1.11 -10.43
N THR A 133 -3.30 0.35 -9.70
CA THR A 133 -3.54 -1.07 -9.47
C THR A 133 -4.35 -1.35 -8.19
N GLY A 134 -4.79 -0.32 -7.49
CA GLY A 134 -5.51 -0.40 -6.22
C GLY A 134 -4.59 -0.64 -5.01
N CYS A 135 -5.20 -0.70 -3.85
CA CYS A 135 -4.50 -0.97 -2.59
C CYS A 135 -4.38 -2.48 -2.34
N LEU A 136 -3.16 -2.99 -2.19
CA LEU A 136 -2.93 -4.42 -1.92
C LEU A 136 -3.61 -4.86 -0.61
N PHE A 137 -3.57 -4.03 0.44
CA PHE A 137 -4.25 -4.33 1.70
C PHE A 137 -5.77 -4.51 1.51
N VAL A 138 -6.43 -3.62 0.75
CA VAL A 138 -7.87 -3.70 0.45
C VAL A 138 -8.19 -4.99 -0.32
N LYS A 139 -7.40 -5.33 -1.34
CA LYS A 139 -7.55 -6.58 -2.10
C LYS A 139 -7.41 -7.82 -1.21
N MET A 140 -6.38 -7.84 -0.37
CA MET A 140 -6.14 -8.97 0.53
C MET A 140 -7.23 -9.09 1.60
N ARG A 141 -7.70 -7.95 2.14
CA ARG A 141 -8.82 -7.93 3.09
C ARG A 141 -10.10 -8.55 2.50
N ALA A 142 -10.42 -8.21 1.25
CA ALA A 142 -11.60 -8.74 0.54
C ALA A 142 -11.52 -10.26 0.30
N THR A 143 -10.33 -10.84 0.25
CA THR A 143 -10.10 -12.27 0.01
C THR A 143 -9.47 -12.98 1.22
N ARG A 144 -9.64 -12.43 2.43
CA ARG A 144 -9.02 -12.88 3.69
C ARG A 144 -9.09 -14.41 3.91
N SER A 145 -10.22 -15.03 3.63
CA SER A 145 -10.42 -16.47 3.83
C SER A 145 -9.50 -17.37 2.97
N ARG A 146 -8.85 -16.82 1.96
CA ARG A 146 -7.92 -17.55 1.08
C ARG A 146 -6.49 -17.63 1.63
N PHE A 147 -6.20 -16.93 2.72
CA PHE A 147 -4.85 -16.85 3.30
C PHE A 147 -4.72 -17.77 4.52
N GLY A 148 -3.49 -18.15 4.82
CA GLY A 148 -3.17 -18.88 6.04
C GLY A 148 -3.21 -18.00 7.29
N PRO A 149 -3.04 -18.62 8.48
CA PRO A 149 -3.27 -17.96 9.77
C PRO A 149 -2.34 -16.77 10.03
N GLN A 150 -1.08 -16.80 9.57
CA GLN A 150 -0.15 -15.67 9.76
C GLN A 150 -0.61 -14.43 9.01
N THR A 151 -0.99 -14.60 7.73
CA THR A 151 -1.49 -13.51 6.91
C THR A 151 -2.82 -12.98 7.44
N GLN A 152 -3.73 -13.86 7.86
CA GLN A 152 -5.02 -13.45 8.43
C GLN A 152 -4.85 -12.65 9.73
N ALA A 153 -3.95 -13.07 10.61
CA ALA A 153 -3.64 -12.35 11.85
C ALA A 153 -3.06 -10.97 11.56
N LEU A 154 -2.12 -10.87 10.61
CA LEU A 154 -1.52 -9.60 10.22
C LEU A 154 -2.53 -8.66 9.55
N LEU A 155 -3.44 -9.18 8.72
CA LEU A 155 -4.55 -8.40 8.15
C LEU A 155 -5.44 -7.82 9.24
N ALA A 156 -5.85 -8.63 10.22
CA ALA A 156 -6.69 -8.19 11.33
C ALA A 156 -5.99 -7.12 12.18
N ALA A 157 -4.72 -7.33 12.51
CA ALA A 157 -3.93 -6.36 13.26
C ALA A 157 -3.75 -5.04 12.51
N THR A 158 -3.49 -5.09 11.20
CA THR A 158 -3.36 -3.91 10.34
C THR A 158 -4.68 -3.15 10.26
N GLU A 159 -5.80 -3.84 10.09
CA GLU A 159 -7.14 -3.24 10.05
C GLU A 159 -7.47 -2.50 11.35
N ALA A 160 -7.25 -3.15 12.50
CA ALA A 160 -7.48 -2.56 13.81
C ALA A 160 -6.57 -1.33 14.05
N HIS A 161 -5.31 -1.41 13.61
CA HIS A 161 -4.37 -0.30 13.74
C HIS A 161 -4.78 0.92 12.88
N LEU A 162 -5.17 0.69 11.62
CA LEU A 162 -5.66 1.76 10.75
C LEU A 162 -6.93 2.40 11.33
N GLN A 163 -7.88 1.58 11.79
CA GLN A 163 -9.10 2.07 12.44
C GLN A 163 -8.79 2.98 13.64
N ALA A 164 -7.86 2.56 14.51
CA ALA A 164 -7.43 3.37 15.64
C ALA A 164 -6.81 4.72 15.20
N ASN A 165 -6.03 4.73 14.11
CA ASN A 165 -5.45 5.96 13.57
C ASN A 165 -6.51 6.91 12.97
N TYR A 166 -7.55 6.38 12.33
CA TYR A 166 -8.67 7.22 11.89
C TYR A 166 -9.46 7.78 13.09
N VAL A 167 -9.68 7.01 14.15
CA VAL A 167 -10.29 7.52 15.38
C VAL A 167 -9.46 8.67 15.98
N ARG A 168 -8.13 8.51 16.02
CA ARG A 168 -7.23 9.60 16.46
C ARG A 168 -7.32 10.84 15.58
N LEU A 169 -7.40 10.68 14.26
CA LEU A 169 -7.60 11.79 13.33
C LEU A 169 -8.81 12.63 13.70
N PHE A 170 -9.97 12.00 13.96
CA PHE A 170 -11.20 12.70 14.33
C PHE A 170 -11.14 13.32 15.73
N ASN A 171 -10.56 12.62 16.71
CA ASN A 171 -10.37 13.16 18.06
C ASN A 171 -9.46 14.39 18.03
N ASP A 172 -8.36 14.35 17.29
CA ASP A 172 -7.46 15.49 17.13
C ASP A 172 -8.15 16.67 16.42
N ALA A 173 -8.94 16.39 15.39
CA ALA A 173 -9.70 17.41 14.68
C ALA A 173 -10.78 18.06 15.59
N ALA A 174 -11.48 17.27 16.38
CA ALA A 174 -12.46 17.76 17.34
C ALA A 174 -11.79 18.64 18.42
N SER A 175 -10.67 18.20 18.97
CA SER A 175 -9.93 18.96 20.00
C SER A 175 -9.44 20.33 19.51
N ARG A 176 -9.20 20.47 18.19
CA ARG A 176 -8.79 21.74 17.55
C ARG A 176 -9.99 22.56 17.04
N GLY A 177 -11.22 22.07 17.20
CA GLY A 177 -12.41 22.73 16.66
C GLY A 177 -12.51 22.68 15.11
N GLU A 178 -11.71 21.81 14.47
CA GLU A 178 -11.68 21.65 13.01
C GLU A 178 -12.76 20.67 12.51
N TRP A 179 -13.31 19.85 13.40
CA TRP A 179 -14.41 18.93 13.14
C TRP A 179 -15.49 19.10 14.22
N ARG A 180 -16.72 19.38 13.79
CA ARG A 180 -17.83 19.73 14.72
C ARG A 180 -18.50 18.54 15.39
N GLY A 181 -18.16 17.30 15.00
CA GLY A 181 -18.87 16.12 15.46
C GLY A 181 -20.24 15.97 14.76
N GLY A 182 -21.20 15.42 15.47
CA GLY A 182 -22.54 15.09 14.90
C GLY A 182 -22.62 13.63 14.44
N ILE A 183 -21.46 12.98 14.30
CA ILE A 183 -21.30 11.54 14.06
C ILE A 183 -20.40 10.99 15.16
N GLU A 184 -20.70 9.82 15.69
CA GLU A 184 -19.82 9.15 16.66
C GLU A 184 -18.46 8.88 16.00
N THR A 185 -17.36 9.16 16.73
CA THR A 185 -15.98 9.15 16.18
C THR A 185 -15.59 7.81 15.58
N GLY A 186 -15.97 6.69 16.24
CA GLY A 186 -15.68 5.35 15.71
C GLY A 186 -16.41 5.06 14.40
N LEU A 187 -17.66 5.52 14.29
CA LEU A 187 -18.46 5.40 13.07
C LEU A 187 -17.88 6.27 11.94
N ALA A 188 -17.48 7.51 12.24
CA ALA A 188 -16.86 8.41 11.28
C ALA A 188 -15.52 7.81 10.76
N ALA A 189 -14.72 7.23 11.66
CA ALA A 189 -13.47 6.55 11.33
C ALA A 189 -13.71 5.32 10.46
N TYR A 190 -14.66 4.47 10.81
CA TYR A 190 -15.04 3.30 10.02
C TYR A 190 -15.54 3.71 8.63
N TYR A 191 -16.45 4.69 8.58
CA TYR A 191 -16.96 5.21 7.32
C TYR A 191 -15.82 5.71 6.40
N LEU A 192 -14.92 6.54 6.93
CA LEU A 192 -13.80 7.08 6.14
C LEU A 192 -12.91 5.95 5.59
N GLN A 193 -12.58 4.95 6.41
CA GLN A 193 -11.79 3.79 6.00
C GLN A 193 -12.45 3.02 4.86
N GLU A 194 -13.74 2.75 4.96
CA GLU A 194 -14.49 2.00 3.93
C GLU A 194 -14.64 2.81 2.63
N GLN A 195 -14.91 4.12 2.72
CA GLN A 195 -15.01 4.98 1.54
C GLN A 195 -13.66 5.13 0.82
N LEU A 196 -12.55 5.23 1.55
CA LEU A 196 -11.21 5.20 0.95
C LEU A 196 -10.95 3.86 0.25
N GLY A 197 -11.28 2.75 0.90
CA GLY A 197 -11.15 1.40 0.32
C GLY A 197 -11.95 1.26 -0.98
N LEU A 198 -13.17 1.80 -1.00
CA LEU A 198 -14.02 1.79 -2.20
C LEU A 198 -13.44 2.68 -3.31
N ALA A 199 -12.94 3.87 -2.98
CA ALA A 199 -12.33 4.79 -3.96
C ALA A 199 -11.10 4.16 -4.64
N VAL A 200 -10.17 3.58 -3.89
CA VAL A 200 -8.99 2.91 -4.48
C VAL A 200 -9.38 1.64 -5.25
N SER A 201 -10.46 0.96 -4.88
CA SER A 201 -10.98 -0.19 -5.64
C SER A 201 -11.58 0.23 -6.98
N GLN A 202 -12.29 1.37 -7.02
CA GLN A 202 -12.80 1.93 -8.27
C GLN A 202 -11.66 2.36 -9.21
N ARG A 203 -10.57 2.91 -8.65
CA ARG A 203 -9.36 3.25 -9.40
C ARG A 203 -8.77 2.00 -10.05
N ALA A 204 -8.63 0.90 -9.29
CA ALA A 204 -8.16 -0.39 -9.80
C ALA A 204 -9.08 -1.01 -10.86
N ALA A 205 -10.37 -0.74 -10.78
CA ALA A 205 -11.35 -1.17 -11.78
C ALA A 205 -11.34 -0.30 -13.05
N GLY A 206 -10.38 0.63 -13.20
CA GLY A 206 -10.21 1.46 -14.39
C GLY A 206 -11.15 2.68 -14.46
N LYS A 207 -11.79 3.07 -13.36
CA LYS A 207 -12.57 4.31 -13.34
C LYS A 207 -11.66 5.51 -13.58
N PRO A 208 -12.08 6.52 -14.35
CA PRO A 208 -11.32 7.73 -14.57
C PRO A 208 -10.96 8.44 -13.27
N GLN A 209 -9.80 9.07 -13.24
CA GLN A 209 -9.24 9.74 -12.07
C GLN A 209 -10.17 10.81 -11.48
N ASP A 210 -10.76 11.64 -12.37
CA ASP A 210 -11.72 12.68 -12.01
C ASP A 210 -13.04 12.13 -11.44
N ALA A 211 -13.50 10.99 -11.95
CA ALA A 211 -14.68 10.31 -11.42
C ALA A 211 -14.43 9.76 -10.01
N VAL A 212 -13.25 9.15 -9.77
CA VAL A 212 -12.86 8.68 -8.42
C VAL A 212 -12.71 9.85 -7.46
N ARG A 213 -12.09 10.94 -7.90
CA ARG A 213 -11.94 12.18 -7.12
C ARG A 213 -13.31 12.74 -6.72
N SER A 214 -14.21 12.90 -7.67
CA SER A 214 -15.56 13.44 -7.43
C SER A 214 -16.35 12.54 -6.48
N PHE A 215 -16.31 11.23 -6.68
CA PHE A 215 -16.93 10.24 -5.82
C PHE A 215 -16.41 10.35 -4.37
N PHE A 216 -15.09 10.33 -4.18
CA PHE A 216 -14.54 10.33 -2.83
C PHE A 216 -14.68 11.71 -2.14
N THR A 217 -14.61 12.81 -2.91
CA THR A 217 -14.92 14.16 -2.41
C THR A 217 -16.36 14.23 -1.88
N LEU A 218 -17.32 13.68 -2.62
CA LEU A 218 -18.71 13.59 -2.16
C LEU A 218 -18.82 12.71 -0.90
N ALA A 219 -18.18 11.54 -0.90
CA ALA A 219 -18.22 10.64 0.26
C ALA A 219 -17.70 11.30 1.55
N VAL A 220 -16.59 12.07 1.48
CA VAL A 220 -16.03 12.74 2.66
C VAL A 220 -16.72 14.07 3.00
N SER A 221 -17.64 14.58 2.17
CA SER A 221 -18.34 15.86 2.46
C SER A 221 -19.17 15.82 3.74
N VAL A 222 -19.70 14.66 4.11
CA VAL A 222 -20.45 14.44 5.35
C VAL A 222 -19.57 14.46 6.61
N LEU A 223 -18.25 14.43 6.42
CA LEU A 223 -17.26 14.45 7.49
C LEU A 223 -16.60 15.83 7.68
N ARG A 224 -17.05 16.86 6.95
CA ARG A 224 -16.51 18.23 6.99
C ARG A 224 -17.25 19.15 7.93
#